data_f8853a98833be77786844eb01146bd1e
#
_entry.id   f8853a98833be77786844eb01146bd1e
#
_cell.length_a   1.000
_cell.length_b   1.000
_cell.length_c   1.000
_cell.angle_alpha   90.00
_cell.angle_beta   90.00
_cell.angle_gamma   90.00
#
_symmetry.space_group_name_H-M   'P 1'
#
loop_
_entity.id
_entity.type
_entity.pdbx_description
1 polymer ?
#
loop_
_entity_poly.entity_id
_entity_poly.type
_entity_poly.pdbx_seq_one_letter_code
_entity_poly.pdbx_strand_id
1 'polypeptide(L)'
;MGLSKGGEKLRTTYADRAQMSHVLAALMPENRVIVRVCMATGLRVSDVLQLRTADLKRRQTVRESKTGKTRRIQWPAELYEEMERGAGKYWVFEGRTDPKKHRQRQTVWRDIKRAEAVFKRSGALSKKQNLGTHSARKFAAVTAYHKGGMDAAQRLLNHSDPLITRLYALADLEV
;
A
#
# COMPACT_ATOMS: atom_id res chain seq x y z
N MET A 1 40.43 -1.49 11.99
CA MET A 1 39.23 -0.80 12.49
C MET A 1 38.41 -0.31 11.32
N GLY A 2 37.41 -1.05 10.91
CA GLY A 2 36.52 -0.72 9.78
C GLY A 2 35.25 -0.09 10.30
N LEU A 3 35.08 1.21 10.10
CA LEU A 3 33.83 1.92 10.37
C LEU A 3 32.77 1.45 9.35
N SER A 4 31.81 0.65 9.77
CA SER A 4 30.63 0.34 8.98
C SER A 4 29.81 1.63 8.81
N LYS A 5 29.81 2.19 7.60
CA LYS A 5 28.88 3.26 7.20
C LYS A 5 27.46 2.71 7.33
N GLY A 6 26.78 3.04 8.40
CA GLY A 6 25.34 2.85 8.56
C GLY A 6 24.61 3.58 7.45
N GLY A 7 24.25 2.89 6.39
CA GLY A 7 23.48 3.46 5.28
C GLY A 7 22.15 3.98 5.82
N GLU A 8 21.94 5.27 5.72
CA GLU A 8 20.69 5.93 6.05
C GLU A 8 19.54 5.25 5.28
N LYS A 9 18.65 4.61 6.00
CA LYS A 9 17.56 3.84 5.40
C LYS A 9 16.61 4.83 4.73
N LEU A 10 16.78 5.05 3.43
CA LEU A 10 15.95 5.95 2.62
C LEU A 10 14.46 5.67 2.88
N ARG A 11 13.76 6.65 3.45
CA ARG A 11 12.33 6.57 3.69
C ARG A 11 11.59 6.57 2.35
N THR A 12 10.49 5.82 2.26
CA THR A 12 9.63 5.87 1.07
C THR A 12 9.02 7.26 0.91
N THR A 13 9.01 7.77 -0.30
CA THR A 13 8.43 9.07 -0.63
C THR A 13 6.93 8.96 -0.91
N TYR A 14 6.26 10.10 -0.90
CA TYR A 14 4.92 10.26 -1.45
C TYR A 14 4.98 10.19 -2.99
N ALA A 15 3.88 9.81 -3.60
CA ALA A 15 3.65 9.91 -5.03
C ALA A 15 2.21 10.42 -5.25
N ASP A 16 2.06 11.38 -6.13
CA ASP A 16 0.76 11.93 -6.50
C ASP A 16 -0.09 10.94 -7.31
N ARG A 17 -1.29 11.36 -7.71
CA ARG A 17 -2.22 10.50 -8.47
C ARG A 17 -1.64 10.08 -9.83
N ALA A 18 -1.01 10.99 -10.57
CA ALA A 18 -0.45 10.69 -11.89
C ALA A 18 0.71 9.71 -11.76
N GLN A 19 1.61 9.95 -10.82
CA GLN A 19 2.74 9.09 -10.53
C GLN A 19 2.30 7.68 -10.06
N MET A 20 1.29 7.60 -9.20
CA MET A 20 0.74 6.31 -8.77
C MET A 20 0.05 5.58 -9.93
N SER A 21 -0.63 6.30 -10.85
CA SER A 21 -1.23 5.70 -12.05
C SER A 21 -0.17 5.09 -12.96
N HIS A 22 0.94 5.76 -13.17
CA HIS A 22 2.07 5.20 -13.92
C HIS A 22 2.59 3.91 -13.27
N VAL A 23 2.85 3.95 -11.97
CA VAL A 23 3.31 2.77 -11.24
C VAL A 23 2.32 1.61 -11.38
N LEU A 24 1.02 1.86 -11.14
CA LEU A 24 -0.02 0.84 -11.25
C LEU A 24 -0.09 0.20 -12.65
N ALA A 25 0.08 1.01 -13.72
CA ALA A 25 0.05 0.51 -15.09
C ALA A 25 1.16 -0.52 -15.38
N ALA A 26 2.31 -0.41 -14.71
CA ALA A 26 3.45 -1.29 -14.92
C ALA A 26 3.53 -2.48 -13.94
N LEU A 27 2.63 -2.54 -12.93
CA LEU A 27 2.61 -3.67 -12.00
C LEU A 27 1.98 -4.92 -12.62
N MET A 28 2.43 -6.07 -12.16
CA MET A 28 1.73 -7.34 -12.39
C MET A 28 0.27 -7.23 -11.90
N PRO A 29 -0.70 -7.88 -12.58
CA PRO A 29 -2.14 -7.70 -12.29
C PRO A 29 -2.49 -7.85 -10.81
N GLU A 30 -2.05 -8.92 -10.16
CA GLU A 30 -2.38 -9.18 -8.75
C GLU A 30 -1.72 -8.15 -7.81
N ASN A 31 -0.47 -7.74 -8.11
CA ASN A 31 0.21 -6.72 -7.31
C ASN A 31 -0.45 -5.35 -7.48
N ARG A 32 -0.99 -5.05 -8.66
CA ARG A 32 -1.79 -3.85 -8.93
C ARG A 32 -3.02 -3.80 -8.04
N VAL A 33 -3.77 -4.90 -7.93
CA VAL A 33 -4.94 -4.99 -7.05
C VAL A 33 -4.54 -4.75 -5.60
N ILE A 34 -3.47 -5.42 -5.12
CA ILE A 34 -2.95 -5.23 -3.75
C ILE A 34 -2.64 -3.75 -3.47
N VAL A 35 -1.93 -3.09 -4.38
CA VAL A 35 -1.55 -1.67 -4.22
C VAL A 35 -2.80 -0.78 -4.25
N ARG A 36 -3.76 -1.03 -5.16
CA ARG A 36 -5.05 -0.29 -5.20
C ARG A 36 -5.85 -0.46 -3.92
N VAL A 37 -5.87 -1.66 -3.34
CA VAL A 37 -6.51 -1.90 -2.03
C VAL A 37 -5.84 -1.07 -0.94
N CYS A 38 -4.51 -1.02 -0.89
CA CYS A 38 -3.78 -0.18 0.06
C CYS A 38 -4.08 1.32 -0.14
N MET A 39 -4.18 1.79 -1.39
CA MET A 39 -4.52 3.18 -1.73
C MET A 39 -5.95 3.56 -1.33
N ALA A 40 -6.90 2.64 -1.49
CA ALA A 40 -8.30 2.89 -1.16
C ALA A 40 -8.58 2.83 0.35
N THR A 41 -7.88 1.99 1.08
CA THR A 41 -8.20 1.66 2.48
C THR A 41 -7.16 2.15 3.48
N GLY A 42 -5.96 2.51 3.03
CA GLY A 42 -4.83 2.80 3.90
C GLY A 42 -4.31 1.59 4.69
N LEU A 43 -4.72 0.36 4.40
CA LEU A 43 -4.15 -0.84 5.00
C LEU A 43 -2.66 -0.99 4.65
N ARG A 44 -1.91 -1.62 5.54
CA ARG A 44 -0.54 -2.05 5.19
C ARG A 44 -0.61 -3.23 4.22
N VAL A 45 0.38 -3.31 3.33
CA VAL A 45 0.48 -4.46 2.41
C VAL A 45 0.44 -5.79 3.15
N SER A 46 1.12 -5.89 4.30
CA SER A 46 1.08 -7.12 5.13
C SER A 46 -0.33 -7.51 5.56
N ASP A 47 -1.18 -6.53 5.89
CA ASP A 47 -2.56 -6.79 6.33
C ASP A 47 -3.45 -7.20 5.15
N VAL A 48 -3.23 -6.59 3.98
CA VAL A 48 -3.91 -6.97 2.72
C VAL A 48 -3.55 -8.39 2.30
N LEU A 49 -2.28 -8.75 2.39
CA LEU A 49 -1.81 -10.09 2.00
C LEU A 49 -2.34 -11.21 2.91
N GLN A 50 -2.73 -10.88 4.14
CA GLN A 50 -3.30 -11.84 5.10
C GLN A 50 -4.82 -12.02 4.99
N LEU A 51 -5.47 -11.41 3.99
CA LEU A 51 -6.90 -11.61 3.75
C LEU A 51 -7.18 -13.05 3.33
N ARG A 52 -8.05 -13.72 4.10
CA ARG A 52 -8.52 -15.07 3.79
C ARG A 52 -9.67 -15.03 2.81
N THR A 53 -9.68 -15.93 1.85
CA THR A 53 -10.79 -16.05 0.88
C THR A 53 -12.12 -16.36 1.57
N ALA A 54 -12.10 -17.24 2.58
CA ALA A 54 -13.29 -17.60 3.34
C ALA A 54 -13.93 -16.42 4.10
N ASP A 55 -13.14 -15.40 4.44
CA ASP A 55 -13.60 -14.22 5.20
C ASP A 55 -13.92 -13.03 4.30
N LEU A 56 -13.69 -13.14 2.98
CA LEU A 56 -13.87 -12.03 2.05
C LEU A 56 -15.36 -11.70 1.90
N LYS A 57 -15.74 -10.52 2.37
CA LYS A 57 -17.11 -9.98 2.28
C LYS A 57 -17.04 -8.50 1.93
N ARG A 58 -18.06 -7.99 1.25
CA ARG A 58 -18.15 -6.57 0.86
C ARG A 58 -17.89 -5.60 2.04
N ARG A 59 -18.31 -6.01 3.22
CA ARG A 59 -18.02 -5.34 4.51
C ARG A 59 -17.41 -6.37 5.43
N GLN A 60 -16.20 -6.13 5.89
CA GLN A 60 -15.54 -7.03 6.82
C GLN A 60 -14.71 -6.30 7.87
N THR A 61 -14.42 -6.96 8.97
CA THR A 61 -13.49 -6.49 9.98
C THR A 61 -12.10 -7.05 9.68
N VAL A 62 -11.12 -6.17 9.57
CA VAL A 62 -9.72 -6.54 9.35
C VAL A 62 -8.93 -6.24 10.62
N ARG A 63 -8.14 -7.21 11.09
CA ARG A 63 -7.19 -7.04 12.19
C ARG A 63 -5.83 -6.68 11.62
N GLU A 64 -5.29 -5.55 12.05
CA GLU A 64 -3.96 -5.12 11.63
C GLU A 64 -2.87 -5.89 12.37
N SER A 65 -1.99 -6.56 11.65
CA SER A 65 -0.95 -7.44 12.20
C SER A 65 0.05 -6.73 13.12
N LYS A 66 0.39 -5.47 12.79
CA LYS A 66 1.38 -4.70 13.56
C LYS A 66 0.84 -4.14 14.88
N THR A 67 -0.43 -3.77 14.93
CA THR A 67 -1.04 -3.04 16.06
C THR A 67 -2.02 -3.89 16.86
N GLY A 68 -2.45 -5.01 16.30
CA GLY A 68 -3.54 -5.84 16.85
C GLY A 68 -4.92 -5.19 16.78
N LYS A 69 -5.00 -3.91 16.36
CA LYS A 69 -6.26 -3.18 16.24
C LYS A 69 -7.11 -3.74 15.12
N THR A 70 -8.41 -3.69 15.33
CA THR A 70 -9.40 -4.05 14.30
C THR A 70 -10.05 -2.80 13.74
N ARG A 71 -10.50 -2.88 12.49
CA ARG A 71 -11.38 -1.88 11.89
C ARG A 71 -12.31 -2.50 10.86
N ARG A 72 -13.47 -1.90 10.73
CA ARG A 72 -14.44 -2.26 9.70
C ARG A 72 -14.04 -1.60 8.39
N ILE A 73 -14.01 -2.37 7.30
CA ILE A 73 -13.71 -1.91 5.96
C ILE A 73 -14.91 -2.23 5.08
N GLN A 74 -15.32 -1.24 4.31
CA GLN A 74 -16.22 -1.43 3.17
C GLN A 74 -15.35 -1.30 1.92
N TRP A 75 -15.20 -2.39 1.20
CA TRP A 75 -14.44 -2.39 -0.03
C TRP A 75 -15.17 -1.59 -1.12
N PRO A 76 -14.48 -0.75 -1.92
CA PRO A 76 -15.05 -0.22 -3.16
C PRO A 76 -15.54 -1.38 -4.05
N ALA A 77 -16.68 -1.17 -4.74
CA ALA A 77 -17.33 -2.24 -5.49
C ALA A 77 -16.41 -2.96 -6.46
N GLU A 78 -15.79 -2.17 -7.33
CA GLU A 78 -14.88 -2.68 -8.35
C GLU A 78 -13.69 -3.46 -7.76
N LEU A 79 -13.10 -2.96 -6.65
CA LEU A 79 -12.00 -3.66 -5.99
C LEU A 79 -12.44 -4.96 -5.33
N TYR A 80 -13.65 -4.98 -4.74
CA TYR A 80 -14.21 -6.21 -4.18
C TYR A 80 -14.39 -7.28 -5.25
N GLU A 81 -15.03 -6.93 -6.37
CA GLU A 81 -15.24 -7.85 -7.49
C GLU A 81 -13.93 -8.33 -8.11
N GLU A 82 -12.94 -7.45 -8.19
CA GLU A 82 -11.61 -7.79 -8.70
C GLU A 82 -10.87 -8.73 -7.74
N MET A 83 -10.96 -8.50 -6.42
CA MET A 83 -10.42 -9.40 -5.41
C MET A 83 -11.14 -10.75 -5.42
N GLU A 84 -12.48 -10.77 -5.51
CA GLU A 84 -13.28 -11.99 -5.51
C GLU A 84 -12.97 -12.87 -6.73
N ARG A 85 -12.88 -12.28 -7.93
CA ARG A 85 -12.52 -13.00 -9.15
C ARG A 85 -11.10 -13.56 -9.14
N GLY A 86 -10.17 -12.86 -8.49
CA GLY A 86 -8.76 -13.25 -8.42
C GLY A 86 -8.40 -14.04 -7.16
N ALA A 87 -9.36 -14.26 -6.26
CA ALA A 87 -9.10 -14.94 -4.99
C ALA A 87 -8.70 -16.39 -5.20
N GLY A 88 -7.67 -16.81 -4.49
CA GLY A 88 -7.26 -18.20 -4.47
C GLY A 88 -8.07 -19.04 -3.49
N LYS A 89 -7.69 -20.29 -3.32
CA LYS A 89 -8.43 -21.24 -2.47
C LYS A 89 -8.41 -20.85 -0.98
N TYR A 90 -7.27 -20.35 -0.48
CA TYR A 90 -7.07 -20.08 0.94
C TYR A 90 -6.91 -18.58 1.23
N TRP A 91 -6.26 -17.88 0.32
CA TRP A 91 -5.91 -16.47 0.44
C TRP A 91 -6.44 -15.66 -0.73
N VAL A 92 -6.92 -14.47 -0.47
CA VAL A 92 -7.32 -13.56 -1.56
C VAL A 92 -6.14 -13.31 -2.50
N PHE A 93 -4.93 -13.23 -1.95
CA PHE A 93 -3.69 -13.07 -2.72
C PHE A 93 -2.75 -14.24 -2.45
N GLU A 94 -2.93 -15.34 -3.16
CA GLU A 94 -2.12 -16.55 -3.00
C GLU A 94 -0.67 -16.36 -3.43
N GLY A 95 0.21 -17.16 -2.86
CA GLY A 95 1.60 -17.31 -3.29
C GLY A 95 1.68 -17.97 -4.66
N ARG A 96 2.56 -17.47 -5.52
CA ARG A 96 2.69 -17.98 -6.88
C ARG A 96 3.16 -19.44 -6.96
N THR A 97 3.95 -19.88 -6.00
CA THR A 97 4.54 -21.24 -5.99
C THR A 97 3.89 -22.18 -4.98
N ASP A 98 3.15 -21.64 -4.02
CA ASP A 98 2.49 -22.42 -2.97
C ASP A 98 1.15 -21.78 -2.62
N PRO A 99 0.02 -22.35 -3.05
CA PRO A 99 -1.33 -21.83 -2.77
C PRO A 99 -1.69 -21.82 -1.27
N LYS A 100 -1.01 -22.63 -0.46
CA LYS A 100 -1.22 -22.66 1.00
C LYS A 100 -0.63 -21.43 1.72
N LYS A 101 0.23 -20.68 1.03
CA LYS A 101 0.84 -19.45 1.52
C LYS A 101 0.26 -18.25 0.79
N HIS A 102 0.13 -17.13 1.51
CA HIS A 102 -0.21 -15.87 0.85
C HIS A 102 1.00 -15.33 0.08
N ARG A 103 0.73 -14.44 -0.88
CA ARG A 103 1.78 -13.71 -1.61
C ARG A 103 2.71 -12.97 -0.67
N GLN A 104 4.00 -12.97 -0.98
CA GLN A 104 5.00 -12.33 -0.13
C GLN A 104 5.07 -10.82 -0.38
N ARG A 105 5.19 -10.03 0.70
CA ARG A 105 5.40 -8.59 0.63
C ARG A 105 6.60 -8.21 -0.26
N GLN A 106 7.65 -9.02 -0.23
CA GLN A 106 8.85 -8.81 -1.04
C GLN A 106 8.56 -8.86 -2.55
N THR A 107 7.63 -9.71 -2.98
CA THR A 107 7.20 -9.80 -4.39
C THR A 107 6.53 -8.50 -4.83
N VAL A 108 5.64 -7.95 -4.02
CA VAL A 108 4.99 -6.65 -4.29
C VAL A 108 6.01 -5.52 -4.30
N TRP A 109 6.94 -5.51 -3.34
CA TRP A 109 7.99 -4.50 -3.26
C TRP A 109 8.90 -4.51 -4.48
N ARG A 110 9.37 -5.68 -4.92
CA ARG A 110 10.22 -5.82 -6.12
C ARG A 110 9.52 -5.32 -7.38
N ASP A 111 8.24 -5.59 -7.51
CA ASP A 111 7.45 -5.15 -8.66
C ASP A 111 7.30 -3.62 -8.67
N ILE A 112 7.04 -3.00 -7.51
CA ILE A 112 7.02 -1.53 -7.37
C ILE A 112 8.39 -0.95 -7.75
N LYS A 113 9.49 -1.56 -7.31
CA LYS A 113 10.85 -1.09 -7.64
C LYS A 113 11.17 -1.21 -9.13
N ARG A 114 10.68 -2.26 -9.78
CA ARG A 114 10.79 -2.42 -11.23
C ARG A 114 10.03 -1.31 -11.96
N ALA A 115 8.78 -1.05 -11.59
CA ALA A 115 7.98 0.03 -12.15
C ALA A 115 8.63 1.41 -11.92
N GLU A 116 9.07 1.69 -10.69
CA GLU A 116 9.79 2.92 -10.35
C GLU A 116 11.02 3.14 -11.25
N ALA A 117 11.82 2.11 -11.47
CA ALA A 117 13.02 2.20 -12.30
C ALA A 117 12.67 2.53 -13.77
N VAL A 118 11.60 1.98 -14.30
CA VAL A 118 11.11 2.30 -15.66
C VAL A 118 10.74 3.78 -15.77
N PHE A 119 9.93 4.28 -14.85
CA PHE A 119 9.41 5.64 -14.89
C PHE A 119 10.45 6.70 -14.50
N LYS A 120 11.47 6.35 -13.73
CA LYS A 120 12.64 7.22 -13.53
C LYS A 120 13.46 7.40 -14.81
N ARG A 121 13.59 6.35 -15.62
CA ARG A 121 14.29 6.43 -16.90
C ARG A 121 13.55 7.26 -17.93
N SER A 122 12.22 7.19 -17.94
CA SER A 122 11.37 8.00 -18.83
C SER A 122 11.19 9.45 -18.36
N GLY A 123 11.66 9.80 -17.15
CA GLY A 123 11.46 11.13 -16.57
C GLY A 123 10.10 11.36 -15.93
N ALA A 124 9.18 10.38 -15.97
CA ALA A 124 7.85 10.48 -15.34
C ALA A 124 7.92 10.44 -13.81
N LEU A 125 9.02 9.93 -13.25
CA LEU A 125 9.31 9.97 -11.83
C LEU A 125 10.66 10.64 -11.59
N SER A 126 10.73 11.49 -10.56
CA SER A 126 11.99 12.11 -10.14
C SER A 126 13.01 11.06 -9.68
N LYS A 127 14.29 11.28 -9.98
CA LYS A 127 15.39 10.44 -9.51
C LYS A 127 15.46 10.34 -7.98
N LYS A 128 15.01 11.37 -7.26
CA LYS A 128 14.97 11.43 -5.79
C LYS A 128 13.82 10.62 -5.18
N GLN A 129 12.78 10.32 -5.94
CA GLN A 129 11.66 9.51 -5.42
C GLN A 129 12.13 8.11 -5.02
N ASN A 130 11.56 7.59 -3.94
CA ASN A 130 11.84 6.26 -3.41
C ASN A 130 10.51 5.59 -3.09
N LEU A 131 9.91 4.94 -4.09
CA LEU A 131 8.60 4.31 -3.95
C LEU A 131 8.73 2.91 -3.34
N GLY A 132 7.70 2.51 -2.61
CA GLY A 132 7.63 1.20 -1.98
C GLY A 132 6.23 0.89 -1.49
N THR A 133 6.07 -0.20 -0.78
CA THR A 133 4.76 -0.65 -0.26
C THR A 133 4.08 0.36 0.67
N HIS A 134 4.84 1.27 1.29
CA HIS A 134 4.28 2.34 2.12
C HIS A 134 3.82 3.56 1.33
N SER A 135 4.25 3.73 0.08
CA SER A 135 3.82 4.87 -0.76
C SER A 135 2.31 4.83 -1.03
N ALA A 136 1.73 3.65 -1.24
CA ALA A 136 0.29 3.48 -1.40
C ALA A 136 -0.50 3.95 -0.15
N ARG A 137 0.03 3.65 1.05
CA ARG A 137 -0.58 4.08 2.31
C ARG A 137 -0.39 5.59 2.54
N LYS A 138 0.73 6.17 2.11
CA LYS A 138 0.92 7.64 2.11
C LYS A 138 -0.09 8.31 1.20
N PHE A 139 -0.26 7.80 -0.02
CA PHE A 139 -1.28 8.29 -0.94
C PHE A 139 -2.68 8.27 -0.33
N ALA A 140 -3.07 7.17 0.32
CA ALA A 140 -4.36 7.07 1.01
C ALA A 140 -4.51 8.13 2.11
N ALA A 141 -3.46 8.36 2.90
CA ALA A 141 -3.46 9.34 3.99
C ALA A 141 -3.62 10.79 3.47
N VAL A 142 -2.86 11.15 2.44
CA VAL A 142 -2.93 12.47 1.80
C VAL A 142 -4.31 12.68 1.17
N THR A 143 -4.82 11.68 0.44
CA THR A 143 -6.17 11.74 -0.14
C THR A 143 -7.26 11.93 0.93
N ALA A 144 -7.16 11.24 2.06
CA ALA A 144 -8.09 11.40 3.17
C ALA A 144 -7.98 12.78 3.83
N TYR A 145 -6.74 13.28 3.96
CA TYR A 145 -6.50 14.62 4.50
C TYR A 145 -7.14 15.71 3.65
N HIS A 146 -6.99 15.66 2.33
CA HIS A 146 -7.62 16.62 1.42
C HIS A 146 -9.17 16.56 1.44
N LYS A 147 -9.74 15.39 1.77
CA LYS A 147 -11.20 15.21 1.83
C LYS A 147 -11.83 15.65 3.15
N GLY A 148 -11.14 15.53 4.25
CA GLY A 148 -11.74 15.74 5.58
C GLY A 148 -10.72 16.02 6.68
N GLY A 149 -9.57 16.59 6.32
CA GLY A 149 -8.55 17.05 7.26
C GLY A 149 -7.83 15.94 8.01
N MET A 150 -7.16 16.33 9.08
CA MET A 150 -6.32 15.45 9.90
C MET A 150 -7.10 14.28 10.50
N ASP A 151 -8.33 14.52 10.95
CA ASP A 151 -9.17 13.51 11.58
C ASP A 151 -9.54 12.40 10.60
N ALA A 152 -9.84 12.75 9.33
CA ALA A 152 -10.13 11.77 8.30
C ALA A 152 -8.90 10.90 7.99
N ALA A 153 -7.72 11.50 7.88
CA ALA A 153 -6.48 10.78 7.68
C ALA A 153 -6.13 9.87 8.87
N GLN A 154 -6.33 10.34 10.09
CA GLN A 154 -6.08 9.56 11.30
C GLN A 154 -7.02 8.37 11.41
N ARG A 155 -8.32 8.56 11.16
CA ARG A 155 -9.31 7.47 11.12
C ARG A 155 -8.96 6.44 10.04
N LEU A 156 -8.61 6.91 8.83
CA LEU A 156 -8.24 6.02 7.73
C LEU A 156 -7.01 5.18 8.07
N LEU A 157 -6.02 5.75 8.72
CA LEU A 157 -4.78 5.05 9.06
C LEU A 157 -4.88 4.24 10.35
N ASN A 158 -5.96 4.39 11.12
CA ASN A 158 -6.15 3.73 12.43
C ASN A 158 -4.96 3.97 13.38
N HIS A 159 -4.35 5.17 13.30
CA HIS A 159 -3.23 5.56 14.14
C HIS A 159 -3.73 6.07 15.49
N SER A 160 -3.04 5.66 16.57
CA SER A 160 -3.22 6.24 17.90
C SER A 160 -2.42 7.53 18.11
N ASP A 161 -1.38 7.74 17.30
CA ASP A 161 -0.50 8.90 17.38
C ASP A 161 -0.78 9.89 16.23
N PRO A 162 -1.29 11.10 16.54
CA PRO A 162 -1.54 12.13 15.54
C PRO A 162 -0.29 12.59 14.81
N LEU A 163 0.89 12.55 15.46
CA LEU A 163 2.15 12.99 14.86
C LEU A 163 2.52 12.15 13.64
N ILE A 164 2.30 10.82 13.72
CA ILE A 164 2.56 9.93 12.57
C ILE A 164 1.64 10.27 11.40
N THR A 165 0.37 10.57 11.68
CA THR A 165 -0.59 10.99 10.65
C THR A 165 -0.18 12.32 10.03
N ARG A 166 0.28 13.28 10.85
CA ARG A 166 0.75 14.58 10.39
C ARG A 166 1.96 14.48 9.45
N LEU A 167 2.91 13.59 9.75
CA LEU A 167 4.05 13.33 8.87
C LEU A 167 3.64 12.77 7.48
N TYR A 168 2.55 12.00 7.42
CA TYR A 168 2.00 11.53 6.15
C TYR A 168 1.25 12.63 5.38
N ALA A 169 0.51 13.48 6.08
CA ALA A 169 -0.26 14.55 5.47
C ALA A 169 0.62 15.69 4.93
N LEU A 170 1.74 16.01 5.63
CA LEU A 170 2.71 17.01 5.21
C LEU A 170 3.63 16.52 4.07
N ALA A 171 3.65 15.24 3.75
CA ALA A 171 4.47 14.72 2.66
C ALA A 171 4.12 15.28 1.27
N ASP A 172 2.97 15.96 1.14
CA ASP A 172 2.52 16.64 -0.09
C ASP A 172 3.04 18.09 -0.19
N LEU A 173 3.57 18.63 0.90
CA LEU A 173 4.06 20.02 0.96
C LEU A 173 5.57 20.14 0.65
N GLU A 174 6.26 19.03 0.53
CA GLU A 174 7.71 18.97 0.27
C GLU A 174 8.07 18.61 -1.18
N VAL A 175 7.11 18.75 -2.13
CA VAL A 175 7.34 18.44 -3.56
C VAL A 175 7.25 19.69 -4.40
#